data_10f1d693741a628ccb0c662e3496ab07
#
_entry.id   10f1d693741a628ccb0c662e3496ab07
#
_cell.length_a   1.000
_cell.length_b   1.000
_cell.length_c   1.000
_cell.angle_alpha   90.00
_cell.angle_beta   90.00
_cell.angle_gamma   90.00
#
_symmetry.space_group_name_H-M   'P 1'
#
loop_
_entity.id
_entity.type
_entity.pdbx_description
1 polymer ?
#
loop_
_entity_poly.entity_id
_entity_poly.type
_entity_poly.pdbx_seq_one_letter_code
_entity_poly.pdbx_strand_id
1 'polypeptide(L)'
;GLGDVYKRQVEKNYFCKREDGSDFVSAVWPGWTHFPDVLNADARAWFGQKYERLISKGIDGFWNDMNEPAMFCTPEGVAELKEYIKDNFMDKEEAPGFTLGDKVNALANNPEDYKRFYHNVNGQKIRHDKVHNLFGYNMTRAAGEAFEKIAPGKRFLMFSRSSYVGMHRYGGIWMGDNKSWWSHILLNLKMLPSLNMCGFLYTGADLGGFGADTTRDLVLCWLALGVF
;
A
#
# COMPACT_ATOMS: atom_id res chain seq x y z
N GLY A 1 -5.63 -16.50 -18.80
CA GLY A 1 -4.33 -15.80 -18.75
C GLY A 1 -4.46 -14.45 -18.03
N LEU A 2 -3.34 -13.74 -17.82
CA LEU A 2 -3.35 -12.40 -17.19
C LEU A 2 -4.28 -11.41 -17.92
N GLY A 3 -4.39 -11.53 -19.26
CA GLY A 3 -5.29 -10.71 -20.06
C GLY A 3 -6.78 -10.89 -19.75
N ASP A 4 -7.20 -12.09 -19.38
CA ASP A 4 -8.62 -12.35 -19.06
C ASP A 4 -9.00 -11.79 -17.68
N VAL A 5 -8.04 -11.78 -16.76
CA VAL A 5 -8.23 -11.17 -15.42
C VAL A 5 -8.41 -9.66 -15.57
N TYR A 6 -7.57 -9.01 -16.38
CA TYR A 6 -7.65 -7.58 -16.66
C TYR A 6 -8.97 -7.20 -17.36
N LYS A 7 -9.34 -7.93 -18.42
CA LYS A 7 -10.59 -7.70 -19.16
C LYS A 7 -11.80 -7.71 -18.22
N ARG A 8 -11.89 -8.71 -17.35
CA ARG A 8 -13.00 -8.83 -16.41
C ARG A 8 -13.08 -7.66 -15.42
N GLN A 9 -11.94 -7.14 -14.97
CA GLN A 9 -11.91 -5.95 -14.10
C GLN A 9 -12.42 -4.71 -14.82
N VAL A 10 -12.02 -4.50 -16.08
CA VAL A 10 -12.49 -3.38 -16.90
C VAL A 10 -13.99 -3.49 -17.16
N GLU A 11 -14.47 -4.63 -17.63
CA GLU A 11 -15.89 -4.87 -17.91
C GLU A 11 -16.81 -4.70 -16.70
N LYS A 12 -16.31 -5.05 -15.50
CA LYS A 12 -17.06 -4.97 -14.24
C LYS A 12 -16.84 -3.65 -13.49
N ASN A 13 -16.04 -2.73 -14.01
CA ASN A 13 -15.68 -1.47 -13.34
C ASN A 13 -15.06 -1.67 -11.94
N TYR A 14 -14.14 -2.62 -11.82
CA TYR A 14 -13.49 -2.97 -10.55
C TYR A 14 -12.22 -2.16 -10.26
N PHE A 15 -11.85 -1.24 -11.15
CA PHE A 15 -10.75 -0.30 -10.93
C PHE A 15 -11.23 1.05 -10.41
N CYS A 16 -10.36 1.72 -9.63
CA CYS A 16 -10.55 3.12 -9.28
C CYS A 16 -10.66 3.98 -10.55
N LYS A 17 -11.48 4.99 -10.52
CA LYS A 17 -11.80 5.84 -11.67
C LYS A 17 -11.35 7.28 -11.47
N ARG A 18 -11.00 7.95 -12.55
CA ARG A 18 -10.91 9.41 -12.59
C ARG A 18 -12.29 10.06 -12.50
N GLU A 19 -12.32 11.37 -12.45
CA GLU A 19 -13.56 12.12 -12.39
C GLU A 19 -14.42 11.94 -13.64
N ASP A 20 -13.81 11.83 -14.80
CA ASP A 20 -14.44 11.60 -16.10
C ASP A 20 -14.91 10.15 -16.33
N GLY A 21 -14.66 9.25 -15.38
CA GLY A 21 -15.02 7.84 -15.45
C GLY A 21 -13.98 6.94 -16.12
N SER A 22 -12.87 7.49 -16.63
CA SER A 22 -11.74 6.71 -17.14
C SER A 22 -11.02 5.99 -15.98
N ASP A 23 -10.28 4.92 -16.32
CA ASP A 23 -9.52 4.18 -15.32
C ASP A 23 -8.34 5.02 -14.78
N PHE A 24 -8.20 5.06 -13.47
CA PHE A 24 -7.03 5.68 -12.85
C PHE A 24 -5.80 4.77 -12.98
N VAL A 25 -4.66 5.36 -13.34
CA VAL A 25 -3.37 4.68 -13.43
C VAL A 25 -2.29 5.48 -12.72
N SER A 26 -1.35 4.77 -12.10
CA SER A 26 -0.13 5.32 -11.54
C SER A 26 1.03 4.36 -11.74
N ALA A 27 2.24 4.85 -11.70
CA ALA A 27 3.43 4.01 -11.73
C ALA A 27 3.69 3.37 -10.37
N VAL A 28 4.05 2.11 -10.40
CA VAL A 28 4.58 1.33 -9.28
C VAL A 28 5.78 0.51 -9.79
N TRP A 29 6.37 -0.39 -9.00
CA TRP A 29 7.55 -1.16 -9.41
C TRP A 29 7.48 -1.81 -10.80
N PRO A 30 6.39 -2.49 -11.21
CA PRO A 30 6.28 -3.05 -12.55
C PRO A 30 5.94 -2.05 -13.65
N GLY A 31 5.79 -0.76 -13.34
CA GLY A 31 5.42 0.31 -14.27
C GLY A 31 3.99 0.80 -14.09
N TRP A 32 3.36 1.27 -15.15
CA TRP A 32 1.98 1.78 -15.13
C TRP A 32 0.99 0.68 -14.79
N THR A 33 0.16 0.91 -13.77
CA THR A 33 -0.82 -0.06 -13.31
C THR A 33 -2.14 0.59 -12.93
N HIS A 34 -3.19 -0.22 -12.89
CA HIS A 34 -4.51 0.14 -12.39
C HIS A 34 -4.63 -0.27 -10.93
N PHE A 35 -5.42 0.47 -10.18
CA PHE A 35 -5.69 0.21 -8.77
C PHE A 35 -7.07 -0.43 -8.60
N PRO A 36 -7.18 -1.59 -7.95
CA PRO A 36 -8.48 -2.19 -7.66
C PRO A 36 -9.27 -1.30 -6.70
N ASP A 37 -10.56 -1.13 -6.98
CA ASP A 37 -11.45 -0.39 -6.07
C ASP A 37 -11.88 -1.29 -4.90
N VAL A 38 -10.98 -1.49 -3.93
CA VAL A 38 -11.23 -2.35 -2.77
C VAL A 38 -12.30 -1.81 -1.80
N LEU A 39 -12.74 -0.56 -1.98
CA LEU A 39 -13.87 0.00 -1.24
C LEU A 39 -15.22 -0.42 -1.85
N ASN A 40 -15.23 -0.76 -3.14
CA ASN A 40 -16.38 -1.37 -3.80
C ASN A 40 -16.52 -2.83 -3.33
N ALA A 41 -17.71 -3.20 -2.85
CA ALA A 41 -17.94 -4.52 -2.27
C ALA A 41 -17.73 -5.68 -3.29
N ASP A 42 -18.16 -5.49 -4.54
CA ASP A 42 -18.01 -6.51 -5.58
C ASP A 42 -16.56 -6.64 -6.04
N ALA A 43 -15.86 -5.52 -6.21
CA ALA A 43 -14.44 -5.50 -6.55
C ALA A 43 -13.60 -6.11 -5.42
N ARG A 44 -13.93 -5.83 -4.16
CA ARG A 44 -13.31 -6.41 -2.99
C ARG A 44 -13.52 -7.93 -2.94
N ALA A 45 -14.75 -8.41 -3.13
CA ALA A 45 -15.04 -9.83 -3.17
C ALA A 45 -14.29 -10.53 -4.32
N TRP A 46 -14.24 -9.93 -5.48
CA TRP A 46 -13.49 -10.43 -6.63
C TRP A 46 -11.99 -10.49 -6.33
N PHE A 47 -11.41 -9.43 -5.73
CA PHE A 47 -10.00 -9.39 -5.36
C PHE A 47 -9.67 -10.50 -4.34
N GLY A 48 -10.48 -10.64 -3.30
CA GLY A 48 -10.33 -11.67 -2.29
C GLY A 48 -10.33 -13.10 -2.84
N GLN A 49 -11.16 -13.40 -3.84
CA GLN A 49 -11.16 -14.71 -4.50
C GLN A 49 -9.83 -15.09 -5.14
N LYS A 50 -8.95 -14.11 -5.48
CA LYS A 50 -7.65 -14.42 -6.09
C LYS A 50 -6.68 -15.10 -5.14
N TYR A 51 -6.88 -15.00 -3.84
CA TYR A 51 -6.09 -15.74 -2.85
C TYR A 51 -6.28 -17.25 -2.97
N GLU A 52 -7.43 -17.76 -3.46
CA GLU A 52 -7.68 -19.16 -3.70
C GLU A 52 -6.59 -19.83 -4.53
N ARG A 53 -6.07 -19.12 -5.54
CA ARG A 53 -4.98 -19.61 -6.39
C ARG A 53 -3.70 -19.94 -5.62
N LEU A 54 -3.42 -19.20 -4.55
CA LEU A 54 -2.25 -19.40 -3.70
C LEU A 54 -2.55 -20.42 -2.60
N ILE A 55 -3.73 -20.37 -2.01
CA ILE A 55 -4.20 -21.30 -0.99
C ILE A 55 -4.24 -22.73 -1.53
N SER A 56 -4.70 -22.92 -2.76
CA SER A 56 -4.73 -24.25 -3.42
C SER A 56 -3.34 -24.83 -3.66
N LYS A 57 -2.28 -24.01 -3.59
CA LYS A 57 -0.88 -24.43 -3.66
C LYS A 57 -0.23 -24.66 -2.29
N GLY A 58 -1.02 -24.58 -1.20
CA GLY A 58 -0.54 -24.81 0.17
C GLY A 58 0.06 -23.58 0.84
N ILE A 59 -0.19 -22.36 0.32
CA ILE A 59 0.27 -21.13 0.96
C ILE A 59 -0.73 -20.75 2.06
N ASP A 60 -0.23 -20.55 3.28
CA ASP A 60 -1.03 -20.27 4.48
C ASP A 60 -0.70 -18.91 5.10
N GLY A 61 0.27 -18.18 4.56
CA GLY A 61 0.66 -16.84 5.00
C GLY A 61 0.72 -15.86 3.84
N PHE A 62 0.24 -14.64 4.07
CA PHE A 62 0.13 -13.59 3.06
C PHE A 62 0.63 -12.26 3.63
N TRP A 63 1.13 -11.46 2.72
CA TRP A 63 1.70 -10.16 3.01
C TRP A 63 1.17 -9.13 2.01
N ASN A 64 0.42 -8.16 2.51
CA ASN A 64 -0.05 -7.02 1.72
C ASN A 64 0.90 -5.84 1.93
N ASP A 65 1.78 -5.65 0.98
CA ASP A 65 2.71 -4.54 0.94
C ASP A 65 2.26 -3.46 -0.04
N MET A 66 2.74 -2.24 0.13
CA MET A 66 2.50 -1.08 -0.74
C MET A 66 1.02 -0.73 -0.92
N ASN A 67 0.21 -1.03 0.07
CA ASN A 67 -1.25 -0.91 0.02
C ASN A 67 -1.82 0.35 0.70
N GLU A 68 -1.09 1.44 0.68
CA GLU A 68 -1.56 2.78 1.10
C GLU A 68 -2.65 3.39 0.18
N PRO A 69 -2.65 3.32 -1.16
CA PRO A 69 -1.73 2.68 -2.11
C PRO A 69 -0.44 3.49 -2.33
N ALA A 70 0.70 2.79 -2.42
CA ALA A 70 1.94 3.43 -2.83
C ALA A 70 1.88 3.78 -4.32
N MET A 71 2.29 5.00 -4.66
CA MET A 71 2.30 5.52 -6.03
C MET A 71 3.62 6.26 -6.26
N PHE A 72 4.32 5.95 -7.35
CA PHE A 72 5.59 6.62 -7.67
C PHE A 72 5.37 7.92 -8.46
N CYS A 73 4.44 7.91 -9.37
CA CYS A 73 4.00 9.09 -10.10
C CYS A 73 2.73 8.78 -10.89
N THR A 74 1.95 9.80 -11.16
CA THR A 74 0.83 9.76 -12.12
C THR A 74 1.26 10.35 -13.46
N PRO A 75 0.55 10.03 -14.57
CA PRO A 75 0.80 10.71 -15.85
C PRO A 75 0.70 12.22 -15.73
N GLU A 76 -0.25 12.70 -14.94
CA GLU A 76 -0.48 14.12 -14.68
C GLU A 76 0.70 14.74 -13.91
N GLY A 77 1.17 14.11 -12.83
CA GLY A 77 2.32 14.60 -12.07
C GLY A 77 3.60 14.65 -12.91
N VAL A 78 3.80 13.67 -13.81
CA VAL A 78 4.93 13.68 -14.74
C VAL A 78 4.81 14.84 -15.75
N ALA A 79 3.59 15.12 -16.25
CA ALA A 79 3.35 16.25 -17.15
C ALA A 79 3.63 17.59 -16.46
N GLU A 80 3.14 17.77 -15.23
CA GLU A 80 3.38 18.96 -14.41
C GLU A 80 4.88 19.16 -14.13
N LEU A 81 5.62 18.09 -13.83
CA LEU A 81 7.08 18.17 -13.66
C LEU A 81 7.79 18.59 -14.93
N LYS A 82 7.37 18.07 -16.10
CA LYS A 82 7.95 18.46 -17.40
C LYS A 82 7.74 19.94 -17.69
N GLU A 83 6.54 20.45 -17.45
CA GLU A 83 6.25 21.89 -17.59
C GLU A 83 7.10 22.74 -16.63
N TYR A 84 7.17 22.30 -15.36
CA TYR A 84 8.02 22.98 -14.37
C TYR A 84 9.49 23.05 -14.81
N ILE A 85 10.04 21.96 -15.35
CA ILE A 85 11.42 21.92 -15.86
C ILE A 85 11.57 22.90 -17.04
N LYS A 86 10.62 22.88 -17.98
CA LYS A 86 10.62 23.77 -19.15
C LYS A 86 10.62 25.25 -18.73
N ASP A 87 9.74 25.60 -17.80
CA ASP A 87 9.55 27.00 -17.41
C ASP A 87 10.69 27.55 -16.54
N ASN A 88 11.37 26.69 -15.79
CA ASN A 88 12.35 27.14 -14.80
C ASN A 88 13.81 26.82 -15.14
N PHE A 89 14.08 25.83 -16.00
CA PHE A 89 15.45 25.35 -16.24
C PHE A 89 15.84 25.27 -17.72
N MET A 90 14.89 25.12 -18.64
CA MET A 90 15.21 25.18 -20.07
C MET A 90 15.59 26.61 -20.44
N ASP A 91 16.66 26.77 -21.20
CA ASP A 91 17.18 28.06 -21.67
C ASP A 91 17.69 29.00 -20.54
N LYS A 92 18.01 28.47 -19.36
CA LYS A 92 18.63 29.22 -18.26
C LYS A 92 20.05 28.75 -18.01
N GLU A 93 20.97 29.71 -17.75
CA GLU A 93 22.37 29.41 -17.47
C GLU A 93 22.59 28.78 -16.08
N GLU A 94 21.61 28.94 -15.17
CA GLU A 94 21.70 28.42 -13.81
C GLU A 94 21.30 26.94 -13.73
N ALA A 95 22.11 26.17 -13.00
CA ALA A 95 21.82 24.76 -12.72
C ALA A 95 20.55 24.63 -11.85
N PRO A 96 19.74 23.58 -12.06
CA PRO A 96 18.46 23.37 -11.35
C PRO A 96 18.57 23.22 -9.83
N GLY A 97 19.76 22.98 -9.29
CA GLY A 97 20.00 22.88 -7.85
C GLY A 97 19.13 21.83 -7.13
N PHE A 98 18.96 21.99 -5.83
CA PHE A 98 18.18 21.06 -4.99
C PHE A 98 16.68 21.11 -5.29
N THR A 99 16.15 22.24 -5.77
CA THR A 99 14.72 22.43 -6.04
C THR A 99 14.16 21.41 -7.03
N LEU A 100 14.93 21.02 -8.05
CA LEU A 100 14.50 19.99 -8.99
C LEU A 100 14.43 18.62 -8.30
N GLY A 101 15.41 18.29 -7.46
CA GLY A 101 15.40 17.06 -6.66
C GLY A 101 14.16 16.96 -5.78
N ASP A 102 13.80 18.04 -5.09
CA ASP A 102 12.59 18.10 -4.25
C ASP A 102 11.31 17.90 -5.09
N LYS A 103 11.23 18.49 -6.27
CA LYS A 103 10.10 18.30 -7.19
C LYS A 103 9.98 16.88 -7.72
N VAL A 104 11.10 16.24 -8.03
CA VAL A 104 11.13 14.82 -8.44
C VAL A 104 10.69 13.92 -7.29
N ASN A 105 11.22 14.14 -6.09
CA ASN A 105 10.86 13.37 -4.90
C ASN A 105 9.38 13.55 -4.52
N ALA A 106 8.81 14.74 -4.73
CA ALA A 106 7.41 15.02 -4.45
C ALA A 106 6.41 14.33 -5.40
N LEU A 107 6.87 13.66 -6.46
CA LEU A 107 6.01 12.82 -7.29
C LEU A 107 5.51 11.58 -6.55
N ALA A 108 6.35 11.01 -5.67
CA ALA A 108 6.01 9.79 -4.97
C ALA A 108 5.00 10.06 -3.84
N ASN A 109 3.92 9.31 -3.84
CA ASN A 109 2.85 9.40 -2.84
C ASN A 109 2.32 10.84 -2.66
N ASN A 110 2.22 11.57 -3.76
CA ASN A 110 1.80 12.97 -3.76
C ASN A 110 0.33 13.09 -3.29
N PRO A 111 0.03 13.86 -2.24
CA PRO A 111 -1.34 14.05 -1.76
C PRO A 111 -2.29 14.66 -2.80
N GLU A 112 -1.77 15.43 -3.76
CA GLU A 112 -2.59 15.96 -4.86
C GLU A 112 -3.07 14.85 -5.80
N ASP A 113 -2.28 13.79 -6.00
CA ASP A 113 -2.68 12.64 -6.80
C ASP A 113 -3.82 11.85 -6.13
N TYR A 114 -3.93 11.89 -4.79
CA TYR A 114 -5.05 11.28 -4.06
C TYR A 114 -6.39 11.98 -4.36
N LYS A 115 -6.38 13.20 -4.86
CA LYS A 115 -7.57 13.93 -5.28
C LYS A 115 -8.01 13.60 -6.71
N ARG A 116 -7.20 12.86 -7.47
CA ARG A 116 -7.43 12.58 -8.90
C ARG A 116 -8.24 11.32 -9.16
N PHE A 117 -8.51 10.52 -8.13
CA PHE A 117 -9.28 9.28 -8.30
C PHE A 117 -10.33 9.04 -7.24
N TYR A 118 -11.25 8.15 -7.58
CA TYR A 118 -12.48 7.94 -6.86
C TYR A 118 -12.79 6.45 -6.72
N HIS A 119 -13.52 6.15 -5.66
CA HIS A 119 -14.07 4.86 -5.32
C HIS A 119 -15.58 4.84 -5.51
N ASN A 120 -16.14 3.69 -5.87
CA ASN A 120 -17.57 3.44 -5.86
C ASN A 120 -17.96 2.72 -4.57
N VAL A 121 -18.50 3.44 -3.62
CA VAL A 121 -18.97 2.91 -2.34
C VAL A 121 -20.49 2.88 -2.35
N ASN A 122 -21.07 1.69 -2.57
CA ASN A 122 -22.54 1.50 -2.63
C ASN A 122 -23.24 2.45 -3.62
N GLY A 123 -22.63 2.67 -4.80
CA GLY A 123 -23.16 3.57 -5.82
C GLY A 123 -22.77 5.05 -5.64
N GLN A 124 -22.14 5.40 -4.54
CA GLN A 124 -21.64 6.75 -4.30
C GLN A 124 -20.19 6.89 -4.74
N LYS A 125 -19.90 7.93 -5.52
CA LYS A 125 -18.55 8.28 -5.94
C LYS A 125 -17.86 9.07 -4.84
N ILE A 126 -16.82 8.48 -4.22
CA ILE A 126 -16.08 9.10 -3.12
C ILE A 126 -14.64 9.29 -3.54
N ARG A 127 -14.12 10.51 -3.43
CA ARG A 127 -12.73 10.83 -3.77
C ARG A 127 -11.76 10.20 -2.77
N HIS A 128 -10.64 9.67 -3.28
CA HIS A 128 -9.71 8.86 -2.49
C HIS A 128 -9.12 9.61 -1.28
N ASP A 129 -8.79 10.89 -1.39
CA ASP A 129 -8.26 11.68 -0.28
C ASP A 129 -9.18 11.72 0.96
N LYS A 130 -10.49 11.45 0.80
CA LYS A 130 -11.45 11.37 1.89
C LYS A 130 -11.48 10.01 2.59
N VAL A 131 -10.96 8.99 1.93
CA VAL A 131 -11.01 7.60 2.37
C VAL A 131 -9.66 6.89 2.26
N HIS A 132 -8.58 7.64 2.09
CA HIS A 132 -7.22 7.15 1.89
C HIS A 132 -6.86 6.05 2.90
N ASN A 133 -7.05 6.29 4.18
CA ASN A 133 -6.70 5.32 5.23
C ASN A 133 -7.52 4.02 5.20
N LEU A 134 -8.60 3.98 4.41
CA LEU A 134 -9.43 2.78 4.28
C LEU A 134 -8.98 1.87 3.13
N PHE A 135 -8.03 2.28 2.29
CA PHE A 135 -7.59 1.47 1.16
C PHE A 135 -6.91 0.17 1.62
N GLY A 136 -5.82 0.27 2.38
CA GLY A 136 -5.11 -0.90 2.94
C GLY A 136 -5.99 -1.74 3.87
N TYR A 137 -6.83 -1.08 4.67
CA TYR A 137 -7.86 -1.75 5.47
C TYR A 137 -8.76 -2.65 4.62
N ASN A 138 -9.36 -2.13 3.54
CA ASN A 138 -10.26 -2.90 2.69
C ASN A 138 -9.55 -3.94 1.83
N MET A 139 -8.28 -3.73 1.46
CA MET A 139 -7.49 -4.78 0.81
C MET A 139 -7.27 -5.97 1.74
N THR A 140 -6.93 -5.73 3.00
CA THR A 140 -6.77 -6.79 4.01
C THR A 140 -8.10 -7.44 4.38
N ARG A 141 -9.17 -6.66 4.46
CA ARG A 141 -10.53 -7.16 4.63
C ARG A 141 -10.95 -8.08 3.48
N ALA A 142 -10.60 -7.76 2.23
CA ALA A 142 -10.86 -8.62 1.08
C ALA A 142 -10.29 -10.02 1.26
N ALA A 143 -9.06 -10.12 1.77
CA ALA A 143 -8.43 -11.40 2.08
C ALA A 143 -9.18 -12.12 3.20
N GLY A 144 -9.43 -11.46 4.33
CA GLY A 144 -10.11 -12.06 5.47
C GLY A 144 -11.52 -12.58 5.14
N GLU A 145 -12.33 -11.79 4.43
CA GLU A 145 -13.66 -12.18 3.97
C GLU A 145 -13.62 -13.36 2.96
N ALA A 146 -12.54 -13.47 2.18
CA ALA A 146 -12.36 -14.57 1.23
C ALA A 146 -11.87 -15.86 1.90
N PHE A 147 -10.98 -15.77 2.88
CA PHE A 147 -10.44 -16.92 3.60
C PHE A 147 -11.54 -17.78 4.24
N GLU A 148 -12.53 -17.12 4.85
CA GLU A 148 -13.69 -17.82 5.43
C GLU A 148 -14.53 -18.58 4.40
N LYS A 149 -14.54 -18.13 3.15
CA LYS A 149 -15.27 -18.78 2.04
C LYS A 149 -14.45 -19.87 1.36
N ILE A 150 -13.13 -19.64 1.19
CA ILE A 150 -12.22 -20.54 0.48
C ILE A 150 -11.88 -21.77 1.34
N ALA A 151 -11.62 -21.55 2.62
CA ALA A 151 -11.25 -22.64 3.55
C ALA A 151 -11.85 -22.37 4.94
N PRO A 152 -13.14 -22.67 5.12
CA PRO A 152 -13.84 -22.40 6.39
C PRO A 152 -13.15 -23.07 7.57
N GLY A 153 -12.96 -22.32 8.64
CA GLY A 153 -12.31 -22.78 9.87
C GLY A 153 -10.78 -22.89 9.80
N LYS A 154 -10.15 -22.66 8.66
CA LYS A 154 -8.69 -22.57 8.55
C LYS A 154 -8.22 -21.16 8.90
N ARG A 155 -7.21 -21.06 9.75
CA ARG A 155 -6.57 -19.79 10.08
C ARG A 155 -5.41 -19.52 9.13
N PHE A 156 -5.39 -18.31 8.58
CA PHE A 156 -4.32 -17.80 7.72
C PHE A 156 -3.56 -16.68 8.42
N LEU A 157 -2.27 -16.62 8.20
CA LEU A 157 -1.48 -15.46 8.59
C LEU A 157 -1.61 -14.38 7.51
N MET A 158 -2.00 -13.18 7.92
CA MET A 158 -2.08 -12.02 7.04
C MET A 158 -1.40 -10.83 7.71
N PHE A 159 -0.42 -10.24 7.04
CA PHE A 159 0.21 -8.98 7.43
C PHE A 159 -0.06 -7.89 6.41
N SER A 160 -0.20 -6.66 6.88
CA SER A 160 -0.42 -5.48 6.06
C SER A 160 0.48 -4.33 6.50
N ARG A 161 1.06 -3.59 5.55
CA ARG A 161 1.80 -2.37 5.86
C ARG A 161 0.86 -1.24 6.23
N SER A 162 -0.13 -0.96 5.39
CA SER A 162 -1.13 0.05 5.67
C SER A 162 -2.32 -0.52 6.42
N SER A 163 -2.81 0.24 7.39
CA SER A 163 -3.90 -0.19 8.26
C SER A 163 -4.77 0.99 8.71
N TYR A 164 -5.91 0.66 9.32
CA TYR A 164 -6.77 1.60 10.01
C TYR A 164 -7.50 0.90 11.15
N VAL A 165 -8.15 1.68 12.02
CA VAL A 165 -8.94 1.16 13.15
C VAL A 165 -9.92 0.08 12.67
N GLY A 166 -9.88 -1.09 13.32
CA GLY A 166 -10.73 -2.23 12.98
C GLY A 166 -10.09 -3.25 12.04
N MET A 167 -8.94 -2.95 11.39
CA MET A 167 -8.27 -3.91 10.51
C MET A 167 -7.69 -5.12 11.27
N HIS A 168 -7.40 -4.99 12.55
CA HIS A 168 -6.94 -6.08 13.42
C HIS A 168 -7.82 -7.34 13.38
N ARG A 169 -9.08 -7.22 12.94
CA ARG A 169 -10.00 -8.34 12.73
C ARG A 169 -9.62 -9.23 11.54
N TYR A 170 -8.79 -8.73 10.64
CA TYR A 170 -8.45 -9.38 9.38
C TYR A 170 -6.96 -9.70 9.25
N GLY A 171 -6.10 -9.06 10.02
CA GLY A 171 -4.66 -9.30 9.94
C GLY A 171 -3.86 -8.51 10.96
N GLY A 172 -2.56 -8.82 11.01
CA GLY A 172 -1.55 -8.07 11.73
C GLY A 172 -0.93 -6.98 10.87
N ILE A 173 -0.02 -6.23 11.48
CA ILE A 173 0.75 -5.18 10.82
C ILE A 173 2.23 -5.27 11.18
N TRP A 174 3.09 -4.76 10.30
CA TRP A 174 4.48 -4.49 10.65
C TRP A 174 4.81 -3.02 10.43
N MET A 175 5.93 -2.58 10.98
CA MET A 175 6.29 -1.15 11.03
C MET A 175 6.88 -0.59 9.74
N GLY A 176 6.80 -1.33 8.63
CA GLY A 176 7.31 -0.89 7.32
C GLY A 176 8.83 -0.86 7.28
N ASP A 177 9.36 -0.03 6.39
CA ASP A 177 10.77 0.05 6.01
C ASP A 177 11.61 0.79 7.08
N ASN A 178 11.85 0.12 8.21
CA ASN A 178 12.72 0.64 9.26
C ASN A 178 14.20 0.61 8.82
N LYS A 179 15.05 1.30 9.56
CA LYS A 179 16.50 1.31 9.33
C LYS A 179 17.22 0.50 10.41
N SER A 180 18.40 -0.03 10.05
CA SER A 180 19.30 -0.72 10.98
C SER A 180 19.98 0.27 11.92
N TRP A 181 19.17 1.02 12.70
CA TRP A 181 19.62 2.06 13.63
C TRP A 181 19.06 1.84 15.03
N TRP A 182 19.83 2.21 16.04
CA TRP A 182 19.42 2.15 17.45
C TRP A 182 18.14 2.96 17.71
N SER A 183 18.01 4.12 17.09
CA SER A 183 16.82 4.96 17.20
C SER A 183 15.56 4.27 16.69
N HIS A 184 15.68 3.41 15.67
CA HIS A 184 14.54 2.65 15.13
C HIS A 184 14.14 1.48 16.05
N ILE A 185 15.09 0.83 16.73
CA ILE A 185 14.77 -0.14 17.79
C ILE A 185 13.96 0.54 18.90
N LEU A 186 14.41 1.71 19.38
CA LEU A 186 13.69 2.46 20.40
C LEU A 186 12.31 2.91 19.94
N LEU A 187 12.19 3.34 18.68
CA LEU A 187 10.89 3.71 18.09
C LEU A 187 9.92 2.52 18.08
N ASN A 188 10.36 1.37 17.60
CA ASN A 188 9.53 0.17 17.54
C ASN A 188 9.15 -0.33 18.95
N LEU A 189 10.07 -0.28 19.90
CA LEU A 189 9.80 -0.61 21.30
C LEU A 189 8.65 0.23 21.90
N LYS A 190 8.48 1.48 21.44
CA LYS A 190 7.38 2.36 21.85
C LYS A 190 6.10 2.14 21.04
N MET A 191 6.24 1.88 19.74
CA MET A 191 5.09 1.75 18.84
C MET A 191 4.35 0.43 19.01
N LEU A 192 5.08 -0.70 19.15
CA LEU A 192 4.46 -2.02 19.22
C LEU A 192 3.45 -2.15 20.38
N PRO A 193 3.75 -1.75 21.62
CA PRO A 193 2.77 -1.76 22.69
C PRO A 193 1.58 -0.83 22.42
N SER A 194 1.81 0.33 21.80
CA SER A 194 0.72 1.26 21.47
C SER A 194 -0.24 0.64 20.46
N LEU A 195 0.27 -0.11 19.49
CA LEU A 195 -0.55 -0.83 18.51
C LEU A 195 -1.34 -1.98 19.17
N ASN A 196 -0.72 -2.71 20.12
CA ASN A 196 -1.44 -3.71 20.90
C ASN A 196 -2.61 -3.11 21.68
N MET A 197 -2.44 -1.92 22.24
CA MET A 197 -3.53 -1.19 22.91
C MET A 197 -4.65 -0.79 21.94
N CYS A 198 -4.35 -0.63 20.63
CA CYS A 198 -5.34 -0.42 19.58
C CYS A 198 -6.00 -1.72 19.08
N GLY A 199 -5.65 -2.87 19.66
CA GLY A 199 -6.25 -4.17 19.33
C GLY A 199 -5.46 -5.00 18.31
N PHE A 200 -4.30 -4.53 17.83
CA PHE A 200 -3.44 -5.33 16.96
C PHE A 200 -2.62 -6.32 17.79
N LEU A 201 -3.00 -7.58 17.78
CA LEU A 201 -2.32 -8.65 18.52
C LEU A 201 -1.06 -9.13 17.82
N TYR A 202 -1.04 -9.09 16.48
CA TYR A 202 0.10 -9.45 15.67
C TYR A 202 0.73 -8.19 15.11
N THR A 203 1.81 -7.77 15.72
CA THR A 203 2.60 -6.62 15.31
C THR A 203 4.07 -7.00 15.22
N GLY A 204 4.81 -6.38 14.34
CA GLY A 204 6.21 -6.68 14.17
C GLY A 204 6.98 -5.58 13.47
N ALA A 205 8.28 -5.79 13.37
CA ALA A 205 9.20 -4.93 12.65
C ALA A 205 10.17 -5.81 11.87
N ASP A 206 10.84 -5.26 10.87
CA ASP A 206 11.93 -5.94 10.19
C ASP A 206 13.12 -6.07 11.15
N LEU A 207 13.34 -7.30 11.64
CA LEU A 207 14.40 -7.58 12.60
C LEU A 207 15.76 -7.50 11.94
N GLY A 208 16.62 -6.63 12.45
CA GLY A 208 17.89 -6.27 11.81
C GLY A 208 17.82 -4.97 11.01
N GLY A 209 16.61 -4.52 10.68
CA GLY A 209 16.33 -3.34 9.85
C GLY A 209 16.20 -3.68 8.37
N PHE A 210 15.31 -2.96 7.67
CA PHE A 210 15.12 -3.08 6.22
C PHE A 210 16.16 -2.30 5.43
N GLY A 211 16.45 -1.08 5.87
CA GLY A 211 17.43 -0.22 5.21
C GLY A 211 18.69 0.01 6.02
N ALA A 212 19.79 0.33 5.33
CA ALA A 212 21.15 0.46 5.83
C ALA A 212 21.78 -0.87 6.31
N ASP A 213 23.10 -0.87 6.50
CA ASP A 213 23.83 -2.04 6.97
C ASP A 213 23.61 -2.24 8.47
N THR A 214 23.43 -3.49 8.86
CA THR A 214 23.28 -3.85 10.27
C THR A 214 24.61 -4.32 10.86
N THR A 215 24.70 -4.25 12.20
CA THR A 215 25.81 -4.82 12.95
C THR A 215 25.32 -6.00 13.79
N ARG A 216 26.27 -6.82 14.26
CA ARG A 216 25.96 -7.94 15.16
C ARG A 216 25.17 -7.51 16.39
N ASP A 217 25.55 -6.40 17.01
CA ASP A 217 24.90 -5.92 18.23
C ASP A 217 23.48 -5.42 17.96
N LEU A 218 23.28 -4.73 16.82
CA LEU A 218 21.95 -4.32 16.38
C LEU A 218 21.05 -5.54 16.12
N VAL A 219 21.54 -6.57 15.43
CA VAL A 219 20.75 -7.79 15.18
C VAL A 219 20.37 -8.47 16.47
N LEU A 220 21.28 -8.57 17.45
CA LEU A 220 20.97 -9.17 18.74
C LEU A 220 19.88 -8.41 19.50
N CYS A 221 19.92 -7.08 19.47
CA CYS A 221 18.88 -6.26 20.09
C CYS A 221 17.55 -6.33 19.32
N TRP A 222 17.59 -6.37 17.99
CA TRP A 222 16.38 -6.60 17.18
C TRP A 222 15.75 -7.97 17.44
N LEU A 223 16.56 -9.03 17.59
CA LEU A 223 16.06 -10.35 17.93
C LEU A 223 15.42 -10.36 19.32
N ALA A 224 16.02 -9.69 20.30
CA ALA A 224 15.44 -9.56 21.63
C ALA A 224 14.05 -8.87 21.55
N LEU A 225 13.93 -7.77 20.79
CA LEU A 225 12.66 -7.10 20.56
C LEU A 225 11.61 -8.01 19.89
N GLY A 226 12.05 -8.88 18.98
CA GLY A 226 11.13 -9.77 18.26
C GLY A 226 10.72 -11.02 19.03
N VAL A 227 11.44 -11.39 20.08
CA VAL A 227 11.13 -12.55 20.94
C VAL A 227 10.21 -12.18 22.09
N PHE A 228 10.34 -10.98 22.64
CA PHE A 228 9.63 -10.47 23.82
C PHE A 228 8.65 -9.35 23.50
#